data_b7fdaa5f1fa1ca13f4c407583a6e76d7
#
_entry.id   b7fdaa5f1fa1ca13f4c407583a6e76d7
#
_cell.length_a   1.000
_cell.length_b   1.000
_cell.length_c   1.000
_cell.angle_alpha   90.00
_cell.angle_beta   90.00
_cell.angle_gamma   90.00
#
_symmetry.space_group_name_H-M   'P 1'
#
loop_
_entity.id
_entity.type
_entity.pdbx_description
1 polymer ?
#
loop_
_entity_poly.entity_id
_entity_poly.type
_entity_poly.pdbx_seq_one_letter_code
_entity_poly.pdbx_strand_id
1 'polypeptide(L)'
;MALFKINGSAVKKIIAKDLDLEKNLQSLFEQNLEEVLNIVFLAHEYSTSFGGRIDTLGIDKNGSPCIIEYKKNQNDNVINQGLSYLKWLLDHKEKLEILCQSKKIDIEIDWDSPRVICIAESYSKFDLDTADILPINIELLRYRVYDENILYLEPENYQKVKISTSGIIKKGKTQKIKDAQLQKVYSIDDHL
;
A
#
# COMPACT_ATOMS: atom_id res chain seq x y z
N MET A 1 2.96 3.32 -21.65
CA MET A 1 4.23 4.02 -21.93
C MET A 1 5.05 3.19 -22.91
N ALA A 2 5.84 3.80 -23.80
CA ALA A 2 6.72 3.09 -24.75
C ALA A 2 8.19 3.34 -24.33
N LEU A 3 8.99 2.29 -24.29
CA LEU A 3 10.41 2.35 -23.97
C LEU A 3 11.22 2.14 -25.25
N PHE A 4 12.27 2.92 -25.43
CA PHE A 4 13.11 2.87 -26.62
C PHE A 4 14.59 2.86 -26.22
N LYS A 5 15.36 2.03 -26.90
CA LYS A 5 16.82 2.01 -26.83
C LYS A 5 17.41 2.88 -27.93
N ILE A 6 18.32 3.77 -27.57
CA ILE A 6 19.00 4.65 -28.50
C ILE A 6 20.41 4.09 -28.75
N ASN A 7 20.74 3.84 -30.03
CA ASN A 7 22.05 3.41 -30.46
C ASN A 7 22.54 4.39 -31.56
N GLY A 8 23.31 5.38 -31.19
CA GLY A 8 23.73 6.46 -32.09
C GLY A 8 22.50 7.24 -32.59
N SER A 9 22.25 7.23 -33.88
CA SER A 9 21.09 7.86 -34.54
C SER A 9 19.88 6.91 -34.69
N ALA A 10 20.03 5.63 -34.35
CA ALA A 10 18.97 4.64 -34.47
C ALA A 10 18.18 4.50 -33.16
N VAL A 11 16.87 4.31 -33.31
CA VAL A 11 15.95 4.09 -32.19
C VAL A 11 15.24 2.76 -32.38
N LYS A 12 15.32 1.87 -31.38
CA LYS A 12 14.63 0.58 -31.34
C LYS A 12 13.65 0.55 -30.18
N LYS A 13 12.39 0.21 -30.46
CA LYS A 13 11.37 0.00 -29.43
C LYS A 13 11.68 -1.28 -28.65
N ILE A 14 11.67 -1.19 -27.32
CA ILE A 14 11.77 -2.34 -26.41
C ILE A 14 10.36 -2.84 -26.14
N ILE A 15 10.14 -4.14 -26.29
CA ILE A 15 8.82 -4.75 -26.17
C ILE A 15 8.58 -5.12 -24.70
N ALA A 16 7.37 -4.87 -24.21
CA ALA A 16 6.95 -5.33 -22.89
C ALA A 16 6.84 -6.86 -22.90
N LYS A 17 7.29 -7.48 -21.82
CA LYS A 17 7.28 -8.92 -21.60
C LYS A 17 6.44 -9.21 -20.35
N ASP A 18 5.59 -10.23 -20.43
CA ASP A 18 4.87 -10.69 -19.24
C ASP A 18 5.79 -11.47 -18.31
N LEU A 19 5.67 -11.21 -17.02
CA LEU A 19 6.19 -12.12 -15.98
C LEU A 19 5.16 -13.24 -15.79
N ASP A 20 5.58 -14.47 -16.01
CA ASP A 20 4.67 -15.62 -16.03
C ASP A 20 3.99 -15.90 -14.67
N LEU A 21 4.63 -15.55 -13.56
CA LEU A 21 4.13 -15.83 -12.21
C LEU A 21 4.34 -14.64 -11.24
N GLU A 22 3.31 -14.33 -10.46
CA GLU A 22 3.36 -13.38 -9.32
C GLU A 22 4.52 -13.70 -8.37
N LYS A 23 4.75 -14.99 -8.13
CA LYS A 23 5.86 -15.47 -7.32
C LYS A 23 7.25 -15.11 -7.85
N ASN A 24 7.42 -15.02 -9.18
CA ASN A 24 8.68 -14.59 -9.78
C ASN A 24 8.92 -13.09 -9.53
N LEU A 25 7.85 -12.30 -9.57
CA LEU A 25 7.89 -10.88 -9.23
C LEU A 25 8.28 -10.69 -7.75
N GLN A 26 7.58 -11.37 -6.85
CA GLN A 26 7.87 -11.35 -5.41
C GLN A 26 9.33 -11.70 -5.13
N SER A 27 9.83 -12.82 -5.67
CA SER A 27 11.22 -13.24 -5.48
C SER A 27 12.24 -12.22 -6.01
N LEU A 28 11.95 -11.58 -7.14
CA LEU A 28 12.80 -10.53 -7.71
C LEU A 28 12.90 -9.32 -6.77
N PHE A 29 11.75 -8.87 -6.24
CA PHE A 29 11.73 -7.74 -5.32
C PHE A 29 12.39 -8.09 -3.98
N GLU A 30 12.10 -9.24 -3.40
CA GLU A 30 12.67 -9.66 -2.11
C GLU A 30 14.20 -9.74 -2.12
N GLN A 31 14.79 -10.22 -3.22
CA GLN A 31 16.24 -10.28 -3.39
C GLN A 31 16.90 -8.92 -3.58
N ASN A 32 16.14 -7.89 -3.96
CA ASN A 32 16.63 -6.56 -4.27
C ASN A 32 15.86 -5.46 -3.52
N LEU A 33 15.21 -5.79 -2.40
CA LEU A 33 14.25 -4.94 -1.72
C LEU A 33 14.88 -3.62 -1.23
N GLU A 34 16.11 -3.69 -0.76
CA GLU A 34 16.84 -2.50 -0.29
C GLU A 34 17.23 -1.57 -1.45
N GLU A 35 17.67 -2.12 -2.58
CA GLU A 35 18.01 -1.34 -3.77
C GLU A 35 16.78 -0.69 -4.41
N VAL A 36 15.67 -1.45 -4.50
CA VAL A 36 14.48 -1.00 -5.24
C VAL A 36 13.58 -0.09 -4.42
N LEU A 37 13.41 -0.38 -3.12
CA LEU A 37 12.44 0.30 -2.26
C LEU A 37 13.06 0.95 -1.01
N ASN A 38 14.37 0.81 -0.77
CA ASN A 38 15.06 1.21 0.46
C ASN A 38 14.46 0.56 1.73
N ILE A 39 14.06 -0.71 1.61
CA ILE A 39 13.43 -1.49 2.68
C ILE A 39 14.30 -2.71 3.00
N VAL A 40 14.61 -2.91 4.27
CA VAL A 40 15.30 -4.10 4.76
C VAL A 40 14.31 -5.25 4.83
N PHE A 41 14.63 -6.36 4.17
CA PHE A 41 13.80 -7.56 4.13
C PHE A 41 13.78 -8.28 5.49
N LEU A 42 12.60 -8.57 6.02
CA LEU A 42 12.41 -9.27 7.28
C LEU A 42 11.89 -10.70 7.10
N ALA A 43 10.80 -10.88 6.35
CA ALA A 43 10.21 -12.19 6.18
C ALA A 43 9.46 -12.33 4.85
N HIS A 44 9.42 -13.55 4.35
CA HIS A 44 8.72 -14.03 3.18
C HIS A 44 7.49 -14.85 3.62
N GLU A 45 6.35 -14.63 2.97
CA GLU A 45 5.09 -15.35 3.25
C GLU A 45 4.80 -15.51 4.76
N TYR A 46 4.85 -14.41 5.48
CA TYR A 46 4.73 -14.42 6.92
C TYR A 46 3.29 -14.72 7.37
N SER A 47 3.11 -15.88 8.01
CA SER A 47 1.79 -16.37 8.43
C SER A 47 1.20 -15.54 9.56
N THR A 48 -0.06 -15.18 9.43
CA THR A 48 -0.86 -14.50 10.45
C THR A 48 -1.76 -15.47 11.20
N SER A 49 -2.20 -15.09 12.40
CA SER A 49 -3.05 -15.96 13.24
C SER A 49 -4.48 -16.15 12.69
N PHE A 50 -4.92 -15.33 11.74
CA PHE A 50 -6.24 -15.48 11.11
C PHE A 50 -6.22 -16.29 9.80
N GLY A 51 -5.08 -16.92 9.45
CA GLY A 51 -4.96 -17.84 8.31
C GLY A 51 -4.49 -17.19 7.01
N GLY A 52 -4.21 -15.87 6.99
CA GLY A 52 -3.57 -15.18 5.87
C GLY A 52 -2.04 -15.19 5.98
N ARG A 53 -1.38 -14.81 4.89
CA ARG A 53 0.09 -14.64 4.84
C ARG A 53 0.43 -13.31 4.18
N ILE A 54 1.29 -12.55 4.83
CA ILE A 54 1.89 -11.34 4.27
C ILE A 54 2.91 -11.77 3.24
N ASP A 55 2.79 -11.32 1.99
CA ASP A 55 3.70 -11.73 0.93
C ASP A 55 5.15 -11.37 1.28
N THR A 56 5.41 -10.11 1.61
CA THR A 56 6.72 -9.65 2.07
C THR A 56 6.59 -8.66 3.23
N LEU A 57 7.31 -8.93 4.32
CA LEU A 57 7.41 -8.05 5.47
C LEU A 57 8.81 -7.44 5.54
N GLY A 58 8.90 -6.13 5.73
CA GLY A 58 10.15 -5.39 5.81
C GLY A 58 10.08 -4.23 6.80
N ILE A 59 11.19 -3.51 6.90
CA ILE A 59 11.30 -2.27 7.68
C ILE A 59 12.14 -1.27 6.88
N ASP A 60 11.72 -0.02 6.80
CA ASP A 60 12.50 1.01 6.12
C ASP A 60 13.57 1.64 7.01
N LYS A 61 14.38 2.52 6.43
CA LYS A 61 15.49 3.18 7.14
C LYS A 61 15.04 4.12 8.27
N ASN A 62 13.77 4.51 8.26
CA ASN A 62 13.19 5.35 9.31
C ASN A 62 12.54 4.53 10.43
N GLY A 63 12.58 3.20 10.33
CA GLY A 63 11.94 2.29 11.29
C GLY A 63 10.48 1.98 10.98
N SER A 64 9.93 2.46 9.86
CA SER A 64 8.54 2.20 9.51
C SER A 64 8.35 0.74 9.09
N PRO A 65 7.42 -0.01 9.72
CA PRO A 65 7.04 -1.34 9.26
C PRO A 65 6.44 -1.28 7.85
N CYS A 66 6.87 -2.18 6.96
CA CYS A 66 6.45 -2.22 5.57
C CYS A 66 5.81 -3.57 5.25
N ILE A 67 4.54 -3.56 4.86
CA ILE A 67 3.82 -4.70 4.31
C ILE A 67 3.78 -4.53 2.80
N ILE A 68 4.26 -5.52 2.05
CA ILE A 68 4.32 -5.47 0.60
C ILE A 68 3.53 -6.63 0.04
N GLU A 69 2.57 -6.32 -0.82
CA GLU A 69 1.68 -7.26 -1.48
C GLU A 69 1.85 -7.15 -3.00
N TYR A 70 1.89 -8.29 -3.68
CA TYR A 70 2.09 -8.36 -5.12
C TYR A 70 0.84 -8.88 -5.81
N LYS A 71 0.49 -8.30 -6.96
CA LYS A 71 -0.61 -8.78 -7.79
C LYS A 71 -0.29 -8.66 -9.27
N LYS A 72 -0.70 -9.67 -10.00
CA LYS A 72 -0.64 -9.65 -11.46
C LYS A 72 -1.89 -9.05 -12.08
N ASN A 73 -3.05 -9.35 -11.51
CA ASN A 73 -4.35 -9.00 -12.09
C ASN A 73 -5.04 -7.85 -11.36
N GLN A 74 -5.81 -7.05 -12.12
CA GLN A 74 -6.54 -5.87 -11.66
C GLN A 74 -7.73 -6.17 -10.70
N ASN A 75 -8.19 -7.43 -10.66
CA ASN A 75 -9.42 -7.81 -9.91
C ASN A 75 -9.16 -8.27 -8.47
N ASP A 76 -7.94 -8.20 -8.01
CA ASP A 76 -7.57 -8.68 -6.69
C ASP A 76 -7.61 -7.54 -5.67
N ASN A 77 -8.15 -7.84 -4.50
CA ASN A 77 -8.30 -6.92 -3.35
C ASN A 77 -6.97 -6.65 -2.63
N VAL A 78 -5.92 -6.26 -3.36
CA VAL A 78 -4.55 -6.10 -2.82
C VAL A 78 -4.50 -5.10 -1.67
N ILE A 79 -5.21 -3.98 -1.78
CA ILE A 79 -5.25 -2.95 -0.74
C ILE A 79 -5.93 -3.51 0.53
N ASN A 80 -7.08 -4.18 0.39
CA ASN A 80 -7.78 -4.75 1.53
C ASN A 80 -6.98 -5.86 2.22
N GLN A 81 -6.20 -6.65 1.47
CA GLN A 81 -5.27 -7.62 2.05
C GLN A 81 -4.19 -6.91 2.87
N GLY A 82 -3.49 -5.95 2.27
CA GLY A 82 -2.46 -5.17 2.96
C GLY A 82 -2.98 -4.48 4.22
N LEU A 83 -4.19 -3.91 4.18
CA LEU A 83 -4.83 -3.29 5.34
C LEU A 83 -5.18 -4.30 6.44
N SER A 84 -5.67 -5.49 6.07
CA SER A 84 -5.94 -6.56 7.03
C SER A 84 -4.66 -7.04 7.72
N TYR A 85 -3.57 -7.17 6.97
CA TYR A 85 -2.26 -7.53 7.52
C TYR A 85 -1.68 -6.42 8.37
N LEU A 86 -1.83 -5.15 7.96
CA LEU A 86 -1.42 -4.02 8.79
C LEU A 86 -2.14 -4.01 10.12
N LYS A 87 -3.47 -4.20 10.12
CA LYS A 87 -4.23 -4.29 11.35
C LYS A 87 -3.72 -5.41 12.25
N TRP A 88 -3.49 -6.59 11.67
CA TRP A 88 -2.94 -7.72 12.41
C TRP A 88 -1.56 -7.41 13.00
N LEU A 89 -0.68 -6.78 12.22
CA LEU A 89 0.68 -6.43 12.65
C LEU A 89 0.66 -5.42 13.81
N LEU A 90 -0.23 -4.44 13.75
CA LEU A 90 -0.42 -3.46 14.83
C LEU A 90 -0.95 -4.09 16.14
N ASP A 91 -1.75 -5.15 16.01
CA ASP A 91 -2.25 -5.93 17.16
C ASP A 91 -1.18 -6.93 17.69
N HIS A 92 -0.08 -7.17 16.95
CA HIS A 92 0.97 -8.15 17.25
C HIS A 92 2.38 -7.55 17.05
N LYS A 93 2.61 -6.36 17.57
CA LYS A 93 3.86 -5.60 17.41
C LYS A 93 5.11 -6.38 17.78
N GLU A 94 5.02 -7.20 18.84
CA GLU A 94 6.10 -8.07 19.33
C GLU A 94 6.63 -9.05 18.27
N LYS A 95 5.81 -9.40 17.26
CA LYS A 95 6.25 -10.30 16.18
C LYS A 95 7.30 -9.64 15.29
N LEU A 96 7.11 -8.35 14.97
CA LEU A 96 8.10 -7.60 14.20
C LEU A 96 9.37 -7.34 15.01
N GLU A 97 9.23 -7.01 16.29
CA GLU A 97 10.35 -6.78 17.21
C GLU A 97 11.24 -8.03 17.30
N ILE A 98 10.64 -9.21 17.49
CA ILE A 98 11.36 -10.50 17.49
C ILE A 98 12.07 -10.75 16.15
N LEU A 99 11.43 -10.44 15.02
CA LEU A 99 12.06 -10.59 13.70
C LEU A 99 13.29 -9.67 13.57
N CYS A 100 13.17 -8.40 13.92
CA CYS A 100 14.30 -7.45 13.89
C CYS A 100 15.44 -7.94 14.78
N GLN A 101 15.16 -8.36 16.01
CA GLN A 101 16.16 -8.91 16.94
C GLN A 101 16.84 -10.15 16.36
N SER A 102 16.07 -11.09 15.82
CA SER A 102 16.62 -12.33 15.24
C SER A 102 17.56 -12.09 14.08
N LYS A 103 17.33 -11.02 13.32
CA LYS A 103 18.15 -10.57 12.19
C LYS A 103 19.24 -9.57 12.58
N LYS A 104 19.35 -9.22 13.86
CA LYS A 104 20.32 -8.21 14.38
C LYS A 104 20.14 -6.85 13.70
N ILE A 105 18.90 -6.49 13.42
CA ILE A 105 18.57 -5.17 12.87
C ILE A 105 18.34 -4.24 14.06
N ASP A 106 19.25 -3.27 14.20
CA ASP A 106 19.21 -2.27 15.27
C ASP A 106 18.58 -0.98 14.74
N ILE A 107 17.26 -0.99 14.61
CA ILE A 107 16.44 0.14 14.17
C ILE A 107 15.29 0.31 15.17
N GLU A 108 15.09 1.53 15.66
CA GLU A 108 13.90 1.87 16.45
C GLU A 108 12.65 1.80 15.56
N ILE A 109 11.64 1.04 15.99
CA ILE A 109 10.45 0.82 15.16
C ILE A 109 9.48 1.98 15.33
N ASP A 110 9.18 2.67 14.23
CA ASP A 110 8.16 3.72 14.15
C ASP A 110 6.78 3.12 13.86
N TRP A 111 6.00 2.91 14.90
CA TRP A 111 4.63 2.39 14.80
C TRP A 111 3.59 3.44 14.39
N ASP A 112 3.95 4.72 14.30
CA ASP A 112 3.04 5.80 13.92
C ASP A 112 2.97 5.97 12.39
N SER A 113 3.95 5.42 11.67
CA SER A 113 4.08 5.59 10.22
C SER A 113 4.24 4.27 9.45
N PRO A 114 3.45 3.22 9.72
CA PRO A 114 3.55 1.98 8.97
C PRO A 114 3.15 2.19 7.52
N ARG A 115 3.70 1.38 6.61
CA ARG A 115 3.51 1.48 5.16
C ARG A 115 2.86 0.21 4.61
N VAL A 116 1.88 0.38 3.72
CA VAL A 116 1.33 -0.70 2.89
C VAL A 116 1.70 -0.40 1.44
N ILE A 117 2.49 -1.27 0.83
CA ILE A 117 3.00 -1.10 -0.52
C ILE A 117 2.37 -2.19 -1.39
N CYS A 118 1.62 -1.78 -2.39
CA CYS A 118 1.02 -2.69 -3.35
C CYS A 118 1.79 -2.57 -4.67
N ILE A 119 2.19 -3.71 -5.24
CA ILE A 119 2.94 -3.76 -6.49
C ILE A 119 2.14 -4.57 -7.51
N ALA A 120 1.65 -3.90 -8.57
CA ALA A 120 0.79 -4.52 -9.57
C ALA A 120 1.07 -3.98 -10.99
N GLU A 121 0.60 -4.68 -12.02
CA GLU A 121 0.68 -4.19 -13.41
C GLU A 121 -0.25 -3.00 -13.67
N SER A 122 -1.37 -2.94 -12.96
CA SER A 122 -2.36 -1.86 -13.07
C SER A 122 -3.28 -1.84 -11.85
N TYR A 123 -3.92 -0.70 -11.64
CA TYR A 123 -4.89 -0.46 -10.58
C TYR A 123 -6.22 -0.02 -11.17
N SER A 124 -7.31 -0.40 -10.51
CA SER A 124 -8.63 0.11 -10.83
C SER A 124 -8.81 1.53 -10.28
N LYS A 125 -9.81 2.26 -10.78
CA LYS A 125 -10.17 3.55 -10.19
C LYS A 125 -10.51 3.44 -8.70
N PHE A 126 -11.13 2.33 -8.28
CA PHE A 126 -11.48 2.10 -6.88
C PHE A 126 -10.25 1.95 -5.98
N ASP A 127 -9.19 1.31 -6.48
CA ASP A 127 -7.92 1.21 -5.75
C ASP A 127 -7.30 2.59 -5.55
N LEU A 128 -7.26 3.41 -6.60
CA LEU A 128 -6.73 4.78 -6.55
C LEU A 128 -7.53 5.65 -5.57
N ASP A 129 -8.86 5.64 -5.69
CA ASP A 129 -9.76 6.40 -4.81
C ASP A 129 -9.62 5.94 -3.34
N THR A 130 -9.44 4.62 -3.11
CA THR A 130 -9.25 4.06 -1.76
C THR A 130 -7.92 4.51 -1.16
N ALA A 131 -6.83 4.41 -1.91
CA ALA A 131 -5.51 4.82 -1.45
C ALA A 131 -5.43 6.33 -1.16
N ASP A 132 -6.19 7.15 -1.92
CA ASP A 132 -6.24 8.60 -1.74
C ASP A 132 -7.00 9.02 -0.47
N ILE A 133 -8.10 8.34 -0.16
CA ILE A 133 -9.01 8.76 0.92
C ILE A 133 -8.60 8.27 2.31
N LEU A 134 -7.86 7.16 2.39
CA LEU A 134 -7.49 6.57 3.66
C LEU A 134 -6.33 7.34 4.33
N PRO A 135 -6.43 7.62 5.65
CA PRO A 135 -5.37 8.30 6.40
C PRO A 135 -4.22 7.35 6.78
N ILE A 136 -3.88 6.44 5.89
CA ILE A 136 -2.83 5.42 6.04
C ILE A 136 -1.84 5.62 4.90
N ASN A 137 -0.58 5.31 5.13
CA ASN A 137 0.44 5.37 4.08
C ASN A 137 0.32 4.15 3.16
N ILE A 138 -0.50 4.26 2.13
CA ILE A 138 -0.67 3.26 1.06
C ILE A 138 0.07 3.76 -0.17
N GLU A 139 0.98 2.94 -0.68
CA GLU A 139 1.76 3.22 -1.88
C GLU A 139 1.38 2.22 -2.96
N LEU A 140 0.94 2.72 -4.09
CA LEU A 140 0.61 1.92 -5.26
C LEU A 140 1.72 2.06 -6.28
N LEU A 141 2.44 0.98 -6.54
CA LEU A 141 3.54 0.94 -7.49
C LEU A 141 3.15 0.08 -8.69
N ARG A 142 3.18 0.69 -9.87
CA ARG A 142 2.97 -0.05 -11.11
C ARG A 142 4.29 -0.57 -11.63
N TYR A 143 4.34 -1.85 -11.97
CA TYR A 143 5.52 -2.44 -12.60
C TYR A 143 5.26 -2.82 -14.07
N ARG A 144 6.34 -2.87 -14.84
CA ARG A 144 6.39 -3.51 -16.16
C ARG A 144 7.76 -4.11 -16.38
N VAL A 145 7.78 -5.28 -16.99
CA VAL A 145 9.02 -5.90 -17.45
C VAL A 145 9.11 -5.76 -18.95
N TYR A 146 10.29 -5.47 -19.42
CA TYR A 146 10.59 -5.34 -20.85
C TYR A 146 11.68 -6.31 -21.25
N ASP A 147 11.79 -6.56 -22.56
CA ASP A 147 12.94 -7.24 -23.14
C ASP A 147 14.25 -6.57 -22.66
N GLU A 148 15.37 -7.28 -22.81
CA GLU A 148 16.68 -6.84 -22.33
C GLU A 148 16.77 -6.77 -20.77
N ASN A 149 15.87 -7.48 -20.05
CA ASN A 149 15.83 -7.56 -18.58
C ASN A 149 15.66 -6.21 -17.89
N ILE A 150 14.83 -5.34 -18.44
CA ILE A 150 14.52 -4.05 -17.84
C ILE A 150 13.24 -4.16 -17.00
N LEU A 151 13.36 -3.87 -15.71
CA LEU A 151 12.23 -3.63 -14.82
C LEU A 151 11.94 -2.13 -14.77
N TYR A 152 10.72 -1.77 -15.05
CA TYR A 152 10.20 -0.42 -14.87
C TYR A 152 9.25 -0.40 -13.69
N LEU A 153 9.45 0.53 -12.78
CA LEU A 153 8.62 0.73 -11.60
C LEU A 153 8.24 2.21 -11.52
N GLU A 154 6.96 2.50 -11.36
CA GLU A 154 6.47 3.87 -11.20
C GLU A 154 5.39 3.94 -10.12
N PRO A 155 5.43 4.95 -9.24
CA PRO A 155 4.33 5.21 -8.33
C PRO A 155 3.10 5.66 -9.10
N GLU A 156 1.92 5.17 -8.73
CA GLU A 156 0.66 5.71 -9.23
C GLU A 156 0.45 7.12 -8.68
N ASN A 157 0.19 8.07 -9.58
CA ASN A 157 -0.13 9.43 -9.20
C ASN A 157 -1.56 9.51 -8.69
N TYR A 158 -1.74 9.37 -7.40
CA TYR A 158 -2.96 9.76 -6.71
C TYR A 158 -2.66 10.96 -5.81
N GLN A 159 -3.57 11.91 -5.78
CA GLN A 159 -3.47 13.06 -4.89
C GLN A 159 -4.12 12.68 -3.56
N LYS A 160 -3.34 12.58 -2.48
CA LYS A 160 -3.92 12.43 -1.14
C LYS A 160 -4.80 13.64 -0.85
N VAL A 161 -6.09 13.41 -0.76
CA VAL A 161 -7.03 14.45 -0.32
C VAL A 161 -6.70 14.78 1.14
N LYS A 162 -6.10 15.95 1.36
CA LYS A 162 -5.92 16.45 2.72
C LYS A 162 -7.29 16.81 3.26
N ILE A 163 -7.96 15.86 3.91
CA ILE A 163 -9.15 16.16 4.71
C ILE A 163 -8.67 17.00 5.88
N SER A 164 -8.65 18.31 5.72
CA SER A 164 -8.38 19.21 6.82
C SER A 164 -9.58 19.15 7.77
N THR A 165 -9.47 18.37 8.82
CA THR A 165 -10.41 18.34 9.95
C THR A 165 -10.47 19.68 10.72
N SER A 166 -9.58 20.62 10.42
CA SER A 166 -9.53 21.94 11.04
C SER A 166 -10.72 22.86 10.69
N GLY A 167 -11.61 22.48 9.78
CA GLY A 167 -12.84 23.23 9.43
C GLY A 167 -14.09 22.80 10.20
N ILE A 168 -14.08 21.69 10.95
CA ILE A 168 -15.30 21.12 11.54
C ILE A 168 -15.45 21.45 13.04
N ILE A 169 -14.41 21.97 13.70
CA ILE A 169 -14.51 22.35 15.13
C ILE A 169 -14.37 23.87 15.29
N LYS A 170 -15.32 24.63 14.80
CA LYS A 170 -15.70 25.87 15.46
C LYS A 170 -16.76 25.52 16.50
N LYS A 171 -16.37 25.57 17.77
CA LYS A 171 -17.17 25.21 18.97
C LYS A 171 -18.59 25.84 19.06
N GLY A 172 -19.03 26.65 18.10
CA GLY A 172 -20.33 27.27 18.07
C GLY A 172 -21.35 26.68 17.09
N LYS A 173 -20.94 25.79 16.15
CA LYS A 173 -21.88 25.19 15.19
C LYS A 173 -22.34 23.77 15.56
N THR A 174 -21.58 23.07 16.41
CA THR A 174 -21.89 21.68 16.81
C THR A 174 -23.15 21.60 17.64
N GLN A 175 -23.40 22.61 18.50
CA GLN A 175 -24.61 22.69 19.31
C GLN A 175 -25.86 22.86 18.44
N LYS A 176 -25.83 23.82 17.47
CA LYS A 176 -26.96 24.05 16.56
C LYS A 176 -27.29 22.88 15.64
N ILE A 177 -26.29 22.09 15.25
CA ILE A 177 -26.51 20.88 14.42
C ILE A 177 -27.13 19.76 15.24
N LYS A 178 -26.70 19.57 16.49
CA LYS A 178 -27.33 18.61 17.42
C LYS A 178 -28.76 18.97 17.73
N ASP A 179 -29.03 20.25 18.00
CA ASP A 179 -30.39 20.73 18.29
C ASP A 179 -31.32 20.62 17.07
N ALA A 180 -30.80 20.84 15.85
CA ALA A 180 -31.54 20.65 14.59
C ALA A 180 -31.80 19.17 14.27
N GLN A 181 -30.90 18.25 14.64
CA GLN A 181 -31.11 16.82 14.46
C GLN A 181 -32.07 16.22 15.52
N LEU A 182 -32.07 16.77 16.74
CA LEU A 182 -33.02 16.37 17.80
C LEU A 182 -34.45 16.88 17.54
N GLN A 183 -34.63 17.94 16.74
CA GLN A 183 -35.95 18.44 16.35
C GLN A 183 -36.57 17.73 15.13
N LYS A 184 -35.80 16.90 14.39
CA LYS A 184 -36.33 16.04 13.35
C LYS A 184 -36.70 14.67 13.95
N VAL A 185 -37.72 14.64 14.79
CA VAL A 185 -38.43 13.42 15.14
C VAL A 185 -39.38 13.14 13.99
N TYR A 186 -39.09 12.16 13.17
CA TYR A 186 -40.05 11.64 12.20
C TYR A 186 -41.10 10.85 12.96
N SER A 187 -42.34 11.35 12.96
CA SER A 187 -43.49 10.59 13.41
C SER A 187 -43.82 9.53 12.35
N ILE A 188 -44.14 8.32 12.82
CA ILE A 188 -44.55 7.19 11.94
C ILE A 188 -45.86 7.50 11.21
N ASP A 189 -46.59 8.53 11.63
CA ASP A 189 -47.90 8.91 11.10
C ASP A 189 -47.83 9.80 9.84
N ASP A 190 -46.66 10.19 9.38
CA ASP A 190 -46.49 11.04 8.18
C ASP A 190 -46.48 10.26 6.85
N HIS A 191 -46.82 8.96 6.87
CA HIS A 191 -46.80 8.07 5.70
C HIS A 191 -48.03 7.14 5.59
N LEU A 192 -49.22 7.63 5.97
CA LEU A 192 -50.51 6.96 5.63
C LEU A 192 -51.33 7.85 4.73
#